data_6fe1a8ff149efa781367b8a0eb0d5d10
#
_entry.id   6fe1a8ff149efa781367b8a0eb0d5d10
#
_cell.length_a   1.000
_cell.length_b   1.000
_cell.length_c   1.000
_cell.angle_alpha   90.00
_cell.angle_beta   90.00
_cell.angle_gamma   90.00
#
_symmetry.space_group_name_H-M   'P 1'
#
loop_
_entity.id
_entity.type
_entity.pdbx_description
1 polymer ?
#
loop_
_entity_poly.entity_id
_entity_poly.type
_entity_poly.pdbx_seq_one_letter_code
_entity_poly.pdbx_strand_id
1 'polypeptide(L)'
;QKMWTSLASDADYCWLAARTGAEDSRHRGISIFVAPMDSPGIERTPLRLLSSHDICSVYWDDVRIPAENLVAGENEGWKLIVNQLNHERVTLCSPGMAEHMLHETIDWARTTTLPDGRRVIDQEWVRINLAKAYAGFEFLRLANWKVAWDATRDHLDVADASTIKVFGTEHYLESFRLLMEVLGERSYLTEDAPG
;
A
#
# COMPACT_ATOMS: atom_id res chain seq x y z
N GLN A 1 22.92 1.20 4.83
CA GLN A 1 21.98 0.32 4.13
C GLN A 1 20.54 0.70 4.44
N LYS A 2 19.69 0.70 3.41
CA LYS A 2 18.23 0.81 3.51
C LYS A 2 17.63 -0.45 2.92
N MET A 3 16.70 -1.07 3.62
CA MET A 3 16.03 -2.29 3.19
C MET A 3 14.55 -2.02 2.88
N TRP A 4 13.97 -2.83 2.04
CA TRP A 4 12.56 -2.72 1.64
C TRP A 4 12.22 -1.43 0.90
N THR A 5 13.17 -0.89 0.13
CA THR A 5 12.97 0.35 -0.62
C THR A 5 12.18 0.05 -1.89
N SER A 6 10.88 0.35 -1.86
CA SER A 6 9.99 0.15 -2.99
C SER A 6 10.39 1.05 -4.15
N LEU A 7 10.27 0.53 -5.39
CA LEU A 7 10.54 1.22 -6.65
C LEU A 7 11.99 1.73 -6.81
N ALA A 8 12.93 1.34 -5.94
CA ALA A 8 14.30 1.83 -6.03
C ALA A 8 15.02 1.39 -7.31
N SER A 9 14.54 0.34 -8.01
CA SER A 9 15.07 -0.08 -9.31
C SER A 9 14.87 0.99 -10.39
N ASP A 10 13.73 1.70 -10.34
CA ASP A 10 13.29 2.62 -11.40
C ASP A 10 13.33 4.09 -10.97
N ALA A 11 13.49 4.36 -9.68
CA ALA A 11 13.46 5.72 -9.14
C ALA A 11 14.69 6.54 -9.55
N ASP A 12 14.48 7.77 -9.98
CA ASP A 12 15.55 8.75 -10.23
C ASP A 12 16.04 9.39 -8.93
N TYR A 13 15.19 9.52 -7.92
CA TYR A 13 15.50 10.14 -6.63
C TYR A 13 14.99 9.30 -5.46
N CYS A 14 15.70 9.38 -4.34
CA CYS A 14 15.31 8.82 -3.07
C CYS A 14 15.00 9.92 -2.06
N TRP A 15 13.85 9.79 -1.38
CA TRP A 15 13.53 10.54 -0.17
C TRP A 15 14.30 9.94 1.00
N LEU A 16 15.51 10.41 1.20
CA LEU A 16 16.50 9.80 2.10
C LEU A 16 16.44 10.41 3.50
N ALA A 17 16.06 9.59 4.48
CA ALA A 17 16.25 9.92 5.89
C ALA A 17 17.67 9.53 6.32
N ALA A 18 18.45 10.50 6.80
CA ALA A 18 19.80 10.27 7.31
C ALA A 18 20.01 10.95 8.65
N ARG A 19 20.94 10.40 9.45
CA ARG A 19 21.31 11.00 10.72
C ARG A 19 22.36 12.09 10.49
N THR A 20 22.03 13.30 10.92
CA THR A 20 22.91 14.47 10.89
C THR A 20 23.23 14.98 12.30
N GLY A 21 22.36 14.71 13.28
CA GLY A 21 22.58 15.03 14.68
C GLY A 21 23.37 13.98 15.45
N ALA A 22 23.70 14.28 16.70
CA ALA A 22 24.40 13.38 17.60
C ALA A 22 23.66 12.02 17.74
N GLU A 23 24.42 10.96 18.02
CA GLU A 23 23.90 9.59 18.10
C GLU A 23 22.77 9.44 19.13
N ASP A 24 22.88 10.12 20.26
CA ASP A 24 21.93 10.11 21.36
C ASP A 24 20.66 10.98 21.11
N SER A 25 20.66 11.78 20.04
CA SER A 25 19.52 12.65 19.66
C SER A 25 18.28 11.87 19.22
N ARG A 26 18.39 10.55 19.00
CA ARG A 26 17.31 9.67 18.53
C ARG A 26 16.68 10.24 17.23
N HIS A 27 15.35 10.36 17.18
CA HIS A 27 14.63 10.89 16.03
C HIS A 27 14.87 12.40 15.77
N ARG A 28 15.30 13.16 16.77
CA ARG A 28 15.58 14.60 16.65
C ARG A 28 16.88 14.92 15.89
N GLY A 29 17.70 13.91 15.59
CA GLY A 29 18.91 14.07 14.81
C GLY A 29 18.79 13.53 13.39
N ILE A 30 17.57 13.55 12.81
CA ILE A 30 17.30 13.05 11.46
C ILE A 30 17.00 14.23 10.55
N SER A 31 17.63 14.24 9.39
CA SER A 31 17.36 15.15 8.27
C SER A 31 16.87 14.37 7.05
N ILE A 32 16.19 15.05 6.15
CA ILE A 32 15.71 14.49 4.88
C ILE A 32 16.47 15.13 3.73
N PHE A 33 16.88 14.29 2.80
CA PHE A 33 17.52 14.71 1.55
C PHE A 33 16.78 14.13 0.34
N VAL A 34 16.70 14.88 -0.74
CA VAL A 34 16.34 14.35 -2.06
C VAL A 34 17.64 13.89 -2.73
N ALA A 35 17.90 12.59 -2.67
CA ALA A 35 19.14 12.01 -3.14
C ALA A 35 18.99 11.44 -4.56
N PRO A 36 19.78 11.91 -5.56
CA PRO A 36 19.80 11.29 -6.88
C PRO A 36 20.27 9.85 -6.79
N MET A 37 19.54 8.93 -7.41
CA MET A 37 19.79 7.49 -7.31
C MET A 37 20.89 6.98 -8.26
N ASP A 38 21.40 7.85 -9.14
CA ASP A 38 22.57 7.61 -10.00
C ASP A 38 23.89 8.10 -9.37
N SER A 39 23.83 8.60 -8.12
CA SER A 39 25.03 9.08 -7.41
C SER A 39 26.06 7.95 -7.20
N PRO A 40 27.36 8.21 -7.41
CA PRO A 40 28.40 7.24 -7.09
C PRO A 40 28.34 6.76 -5.64
N GLY A 41 28.51 5.47 -5.42
CA GLY A 41 28.44 4.85 -4.09
C GLY A 41 27.06 4.33 -3.73
N ILE A 42 26.06 4.44 -4.62
CA ILE A 42 24.74 3.79 -4.45
C ILE A 42 24.74 2.45 -5.17
N GLU A 43 24.46 1.38 -4.45
CA GLU A 43 24.22 0.06 -4.99
C GLU A 43 22.83 -0.44 -4.65
N ARG A 44 22.11 -0.97 -5.65
CA ARG A 44 20.74 -1.46 -5.54
C ARG A 44 20.71 -2.98 -5.78
N THR A 45 20.23 -3.72 -4.81
CA THR A 45 20.04 -5.17 -4.93
C THR A 45 18.54 -5.48 -4.88
N PRO A 46 17.92 -5.88 -6.01
CA PRO A 46 16.51 -6.27 -6.05
C PRO A 46 16.24 -7.48 -5.16
N LEU A 47 15.12 -7.41 -4.41
CA LEU A 47 14.58 -8.48 -3.60
C LEU A 47 13.31 -9.01 -4.26
N ARG A 48 13.30 -10.29 -4.60
CA ARG A 48 12.12 -10.91 -5.23
C ARG A 48 11.04 -11.18 -4.20
N LEU A 49 9.86 -10.67 -4.48
CA LEU A 49 8.65 -10.91 -3.68
C LEU A 49 7.72 -11.90 -4.39
N LEU A 50 6.71 -12.36 -3.65
CA LEU A 50 5.59 -13.12 -4.24
C LEU A 50 4.71 -12.23 -5.14
N SER A 51 4.72 -10.91 -4.91
CA SER A 51 4.11 -9.93 -5.80
C SER A 51 5.05 -9.59 -6.96
N SER A 52 4.50 -9.04 -8.04
CA SER A 52 5.26 -8.60 -9.21
C SER A 52 6.05 -7.30 -9.00
N HIS A 53 5.94 -6.67 -7.84
CA HIS A 53 6.63 -5.42 -7.54
C HIS A 53 8.00 -5.67 -6.95
N ASP A 54 9.02 -5.03 -7.53
CA ASP A 54 10.37 -5.09 -7.01
C ASP A 54 10.54 -4.12 -5.83
N ILE A 55 11.18 -4.63 -4.80
CA ILE A 55 11.74 -3.84 -3.71
C ILE A 55 13.24 -4.08 -3.66
N CYS A 56 13.99 -3.12 -3.15
CA CYS A 56 15.44 -3.22 -3.12
C CYS A 56 16.00 -3.12 -1.71
N SER A 57 17.14 -3.78 -1.51
CA SER A 57 18.13 -3.36 -0.55
C SER A 57 19.03 -2.33 -1.21
N VAL A 58 19.18 -1.15 -0.61
CA VAL A 58 19.98 -0.05 -1.15
C VAL A 58 21.15 0.23 -0.21
N TYR A 59 22.35 0.16 -0.74
CA TYR A 59 23.58 0.48 -0.02
C TYR A 59 24.04 1.88 -0.39
N TRP A 60 24.56 2.59 0.58
CA TRP A 60 25.01 3.98 0.50
C TRP A 60 26.44 4.02 1.06
N ASP A 61 27.42 4.09 0.21
CA ASP A 61 28.83 4.09 0.58
C ASP A 61 29.50 5.38 0.09
N ASP A 62 29.89 6.24 1.03
CA ASP A 62 30.50 7.55 0.77
C ASP A 62 29.76 8.44 -0.26
N VAL A 63 28.42 8.28 -0.33
CA VAL A 63 27.58 9.05 -1.26
C VAL A 63 27.56 10.52 -0.86
N ARG A 64 27.88 11.39 -1.81
CA ARG A 64 27.87 12.84 -1.62
C ARG A 64 26.59 13.41 -2.18
N ILE A 65 25.79 14.05 -1.34
CA ILE A 65 24.55 14.71 -1.70
C ILE A 65 24.75 16.23 -1.55
N PRO A 66 24.42 17.04 -2.55
CA PRO A 66 24.51 18.50 -2.46
C PRO A 66 23.70 19.04 -1.28
N ALA A 67 24.22 20.08 -0.61
CA ALA A 67 23.56 20.68 0.55
C ALA A 67 22.19 21.28 0.21
N GLU A 68 22.01 21.77 -1.01
CA GLU A 68 20.74 22.28 -1.52
C GLU A 68 19.63 21.21 -1.63
N ASN A 69 20.00 19.94 -1.61
CA ASN A 69 19.04 18.82 -1.60
C ASN A 69 18.50 18.49 -0.20
N LEU A 70 18.94 19.22 0.84
CA LEU A 70 18.36 19.14 2.18
C LEU A 70 16.93 19.72 2.15
N VAL A 71 15.98 18.93 2.64
CA VAL A 71 14.56 19.35 2.71
C VAL A 71 14.29 19.94 4.11
N ALA A 72 13.75 21.15 4.13
CA ALA A 72 13.57 21.95 5.35
C ALA A 72 14.91 22.26 6.04
N GLY A 73 15.00 22.14 7.35
CA GLY A 73 16.21 22.38 8.14
C GLY A 73 16.94 21.11 8.54
N GLU A 74 18.20 21.26 8.91
CA GLU A 74 18.97 20.18 9.51
C GLU A 74 18.32 19.71 10.82
N ASN A 75 18.20 18.38 11.00
CA ASN A 75 17.55 17.73 12.13
C ASN A 75 16.02 17.92 12.24
N GLU A 76 15.37 18.45 11.20
CA GLU A 76 13.91 18.62 11.16
C GLU A 76 13.17 17.47 10.41
N GLY A 77 13.90 16.48 9.95
CA GLY A 77 13.38 15.41 9.10
C GLY A 77 12.30 14.53 9.74
N TRP A 78 12.34 14.34 11.06
CA TRP A 78 11.34 13.50 11.73
C TRP A 78 9.91 14.01 11.58
N LYS A 79 9.72 15.32 11.66
CA LYS A 79 8.41 15.95 11.45
C LYS A 79 7.89 15.71 10.04
N LEU A 80 8.77 15.79 9.05
CA LEU A 80 8.42 15.52 7.64
C LEU A 80 8.01 14.05 7.44
N ILE A 81 8.77 13.10 8.02
CA ILE A 81 8.47 11.67 7.93
C ILE A 81 7.10 11.36 8.55
N VAL A 82 6.83 11.87 9.74
CA VAL A 82 5.55 11.62 10.43
C VAL A 82 4.38 12.16 9.62
N ASN A 83 4.52 13.37 9.07
CA ASN A 83 3.49 13.96 8.21
C ASN A 83 3.25 13.12 6.96
N GLN A 84 4.30 12.73 6.24
CA GLN A 84 4.22 11.88 5.05
C GLN A 84 3.53 10.54 5.36
N LEU A 85 3.98 9.82 6.40
CA LEU A 85 3.43 8.51 6.76
C LEU A 85 1.95 8.56 7.13
N ASN A 86 1.47 9.64 7.73
CA ASN A 86 0.06 9.79 8.07
C ASN A 86 -0.80 9.93 6.80
N HIS A 87 -0.33 10.67 5.79
CA HIS A 87 -1.02 10.78 4.50
C HIS A 87 -0.92 9.48 3.69
N GLU A 88 0.24 8.83 3.69
CA GLU A 88 0.45 7.56 2.98
C GLU A 88 -0.45 6.44 3.49
N ARG A 89 -0.68 6.33 4.80
CA ARG A 89 -1.55 5.31 5.39
C ARG A 89 -2.94 5.31 4.79
N VAL A 90 -3.51 6.46 4.52
CA VAL A 90 -4.84 6.61 3.90
C VAL A 90 -4.80 6.17 2.44
N THR A 91 -3.78 6.60 1.71
CA THR A 91 -3.64 6.30 0.28
C THR A 91 -3.44 4.80 0.01
N LEU A 92 -2.64 4.11 0.84
CA LEU A 92 -2.35 2.68 0.70
C LEU A 92 -3.56 1.77 0.95
N CYS A 93 -4.62 2.27 1.56
CA CYS A 93 -5.82 1.52 1.88
C CYS A 93 -7.06 2.10 1.20
N SER A 94 -6.94 2.48 -0.07
CA SER A 94 -8.07 2.89 -0.91
C SER A 94 -8.89 1.68 -1.36
N PRO A 95 -10.23 1.70 -1.30
CA PRO A 95 -11.07 0.56 -1.71
C PRO A 95 -10.96 0.23 -3.20
N GLY A 96 -10.57 1.18 -4.05
CA GLY A 96 -10.73 1.11 -5.51
C GLY A 96 -10.19 -0.15 -6.19
N MET A 97 -8.95 -0.55 -5.90
CA MET A 97 -8.37 -1.74 -6.55
C MET A 97 -9.09 -3.05 -6.16
N ALA A 98 -9.35 -3.22 -4.88
CA ALA A 98 -10.00 -4.44 -4.38
C ALA A 98 -11.49 -4.48 -4.73
N GLU A 99 -12.14 -3.34 -4.83
CA GLU A 99 -13.52 -3.19 -5.27
C GLU A 99 -13.71 -3.61 -6.73
N HIS A 100 -12.73 -3.35 -7.58
CA HIS A 100 -12.77 -3.84 -8.96
C HIS A 100 -12.87 -5.37 -9.00
N MET A 101 -12.04 -6.08 -8.25
CA MET A 101 -12.09 -7.54 -8.13
C MET A 101 -13.44 -8.05 -7.59
N LEU A 102 -14.04 -7.34 -6.66
CA LEU A 102 -15.38 -7.67 -6.17
C LEU A 102 -16.43 -7.57 -7.29
N HIS A 103 -16.42 -6.50 -8.08
CA HIS A 103 -17.38 -6.32 -9.17
C HIS A 103 -17.21 -7.39 -10.25
N GLU A 104 -15.99 -7.70 -10.65
CA GLU A 104 -15.72 -8.79 -11.60
C GLU A 104 -16.21 -10.16 -11.08
N THR A 105 -15.96 -10.44 -9.79
CA THR A 105 -16.43 -11.67 -9.16
C THR A 105 -17.96 -11.74 -9.10
N ILE A 106 -18.64 -10.63 -8.82
CA ILE A 106 -20.10 -10.54 -8.86
C ILE A 106 -20.63 -10.82 -10.25
N ASP A 107 -20.06 -10.20 -11.28
CA ASP A 107 -20.51 -10.37 -12.67
C ASP A 107 -20.26 -11.79 -13.17
N TRP A 108 -19.12 -12.38 -12.83
CA TRP A 108 -18.85 -13.78 -13.08
C TRP A 108 -19.87 -14.70 -12.38
N ALA A 109 -20.17 -14.46 -11.10
CA ALA A 109 -21.13 -15.28 -10.34
C ALA A 109 -22.58 -15.15 -10.87
N ARG A 110 -22.94 -14.01 -11.48
CA ARG A 110 -24.25 -13.79 -12.12
C ARG A 110 -24.39 -14.51 -13.45
N THR A 111 -23.30 -14.70 -14.16
CA THR A 111 -23.29 -15.26 -15.52
C THR A 111 -22.94 -16.74 -15.53
N THR A 112 -22.25 -17.24 -14.53
CA THR A 112 -21.80 -18.64 -14.47
C THR A 112 -22.89 -19.56 -13.91
N THR A 113 -23.19 -20.64 -14.66
CA THR A 113 -24.19 -21.65 -14.30
C THR A 113 -23.51 -22.90 -13.74
N LEU A 114 -24.05 -23.43 -12.65
CA LEU A 114 -23.65 -24.68 -12.03
C LEU A 114 -24.21 -25.89 -12.80
N PRO A 115 -23.67 -27.11 -12.56
CA PRO A 115 -24.19 -28.32 -13.22
C PRO A 115 -25.67 -28.61 -12.95
N ASP A 116 -26.22 -28.09 -11.85
CA ASP A 116 -27.64 -28.22 -11.49
C ASP A 116 -28.54 -27.14 -12.13
N GLY A 117 -27.99 -26.28 -12.96
CA GLY A 117 -28.71 -25.22 -13.69
C GLY A 117 -28.89 -23.91 -12.90
N ARG A 118 -28.52 -23.84 -11.62
CA ARG A 118 -28.52 -22.60 -10.83
C ARG A 118 -27.31 -21.75 -11.18
N ARG A 119 -27.41 -20.42 -11.05
CA ARG A 119 -26.24 -19.54 -11.16
C ARG A 119 -25.44 -19.61 -9.85
N VAL A 120 -24.15 -19.32 -9.94
CA VAL A 120 -23.28 -19.23 -8.76
C VAL A 120 -23.83 -18.25 -7.73
N ILE A 121 -24.32 -17.07 -8.20
CA ILE A 121 -24.89 -16.02 -7.34
C ILE A 121 -26.18 -16.45 -6.61
N ASP A 122 -26.87 -17.47 -7.06
CA ASP A 122 -28.11 -17.93 -6.45
C ASP A 122 -27.86 -18.73 -5.14
N GLN A 123 -26.61 -19.11 -4.88
CA GLN A 123 -26.22 -19.76 -3.63
C GLN A 123 -26.16 -18.74 -2.47
N GLU A 124 -26.74 -19.09 -1.32
CA GLU A 124 -26.79 -18.19 -0.16
C GLU A 124 -25.42 -17.81 0.36
N TRP A 125 -24.51 -18.78 0.51
CA TRP A 125 -23.17 -18.54 1.03
C TRP A 125 -22.36 -17.61 0.10
N VAL A 126 -22.53 -17.69 -1.23
CA VAL A 126 -21.90 -16.80 -2.20
C VAL A 126 -22.35 -15.37 -1.96
N ARG A 127 -23.67 -15.15 -1.84
CA ARG A 127 -24.22 -13.81 -1.55
C ARG A 127 -23.73 -13.26 -0.22
N ILE A 128 -23.59 -14.11 0.80
CA ILE A 128 -23.06 -13.70 2.11
C ILE A 128 -21.59 -13.27 1.98
N ASN A 129 -20.76 -14.03 1.28
CA ASN A 129 -19.35 -13.69 1.08
C ASN A 129 -19.18 -12.36 0.32
N LEU A 130 -19.91 -12.21 -0.79
CA LEU A 130 -19.89 -10.98 -1.57
C LEU A 130 -20.41 -9.77 -0.78
N ALA A 131 -21.46 -9.94 0.02
CA ALA A 131 -22.00 -8.88 0.86
C ALA A 131 -21.02 -8.45 1.97
N LYS A 132 -20.29 -9.39 2.58
CA LYS A 132 -19.25 -9.09 3.58
C LYS A 132 -18.11 -8.26 2.96
N ALA A 133 -17.61 -8.68 1.79
CA ALA A 133 -16.57 -7.95 1.08
C ALA A 133 -17.06 -6.53 0.73
N TYR A 134 -18.27 -6.42 0.17
CA TYR A 134 -18.88 -5.14 -0.18
C TYR A 134 -19.02 -4.20 1.03
N ALA A 135 -19.58 -4.69 2.13
CA ALA A 135 -19.80 -3.87 3.34
C ALA A 135 -18.49 -3.30 3.91
N GLY A 136 -17.41 -4.08 3.89
CA GLY A 136 -16.11 -3.60 4.35
C GLY A 136 -15.48 -2.58 3.40
N PHE A 137 -15.65 -2.71 2.09
CA PHE A 137 -15.19 -1.69 1.14
C PHE A 137 -15.99 -0.38 1.27
N GLU A 138 -17.31 -0.44 1.53
CA GLU A 138 -18.11 0.74 1.82
C GLU A 138 -17.65 1.44 3.11
N PHE A 139 -17.39 0.67 4.18
CA PHE A 139 -16.81 1.25 5.39
C PHE A 139 -15.47 1.93 5.11
N LEU A 140 -14.57 1.26 4.38
CA LEU A 140 -13.26 1.79 4.04
C LEU A 140 -13.36 3.08 3.21
N ARG A 141 -14.31 3.13 2.27
CA ARG A 141 -14.60 4.33 1.46
C ARG A 141 -15.03 5.51 2.33
N LEU A 142 -15.99 5.29 3.22
CA LEU A 142 -16.48 6.32 4.13
C LEU A 142 -15.40 6.80 5.10
N ALA A 143 -14.58 5.88 5.61
CA ALA A 143 -13.46 6.21 6.49
C ALA A 143 -12.40 7.06 5.76
N ASN A 144 -12.07 6.72 4.52
CA ASN A 144 -11.17 7.52 3.68
C ASN A 144 -11.74 8.93 3.42
N TRP A 145 -13.04 9.04 3.11
CA TRP A 145 -13.69 10.34 2.92
C TRP A 145 -13.69 11.18 4.18
N LYS A 146 -13.91 10.55 5.35
CA LYS A 146 -13.82 11.26 6.64
C LYS A 146 -12.44 11.87 6.83
N VAL A 147 -11.37 11.08 6.65
CA VAL A 147 -10.00 11.58 6.82
C VAL A 147 -9.65 12.65 5.79
N ALA A 148 -10.08 12.51 4.54
CA ALA A 148 -9.90 13.54 3.53
C ALA A 148 -10.61 14.84 3.89
N TRP A 149 -11.83 14.75 4.41
CA TRP A 149 -12.58 15.90 4.91
C TRP A 149 -11.90 16.59 6.08
N ASP A 150 -11.41 15.82 7.06
CA ASP A 150 -10.71 16.36 8.23
C ASP A 150 -9.39 17.04 7.81
N ALA A 151 -8.67 16.47 6.84
CA ALA A 151 -7.45 17.06 6.29
C ALA A 151 -7.69 18.44 5.62
N THR A 152 -8.84 18.66 4.98
CA THR A 152 -9.19 19.98 4.41
C THR A 152 -9.39 21.06 5.47
N ARG A 153 -9.46 20.69 6.73
CA ARG A 153 -9.65 21.57 7.89
C ARG A 153 -8.40 21.67 8.77
N ASP A 154 -7.26 21.25 8.25
CA ASP A 154 -5.99 21.14 9.00
C ASP A 154 -6.11 20.26 10.28
N HIS A 155 -7.03 19.30 10.27
CA HIS A 155 -7.29 18.41 11.39
C HIS A 155 -7.17 16.94 10.95
N LEU A 156 -5.93 16.47 10.78
CA LEU A 156 -5.65 15.07 10.50
C LEU A 156 -5.46 14.30 11.82
N ASP A 157 -6.44 13.48 12.19
CA ASP A 157 -6.31 12.59 13.34
C ASP A 157 -5.44 11.37 12.97
N VAL A 158 -4.34 11.20 13.71
CA VAL A 158 -3.41 10.07 13.55
C VAL A 158 -4.08 8.74 13.86
N ALA A 159 -5.03 8.72 14.79
CA ALA A 159 -5.79 7.52 15.14
C ALA A 159 -6.70 7.08 13.99
N ASP A 160 -7.38 8.02 13.32
CA ASP A 160 -8.20 7.73 12.15
C ASP A 160 -7.35 7.18 10.98
N ALA A 161 -6.22 7.81 10.68
CA ALA A 161 -5.30 7.33 9.64
C ALA A 161 -4.76 5.92 9.96
N SER A 162 -4.45 5.65 11.23
CA SER A 162 -4.00 4.34 11.69
C SER A 162 -5.12 3.29 11.61
N THR A 163 -6.35 3.65 11.96
CA THR A 163 -7.54 2.80 11.87
C THR A 163 -7.79 2.37 10.43
N ILE A 164 -7.72 3.30 9.47
CA ILE A 164 -7.85 2.98 8.04
C ILE A 164 -6.77 1.98 7.61
N LYS A 165 -5.52 2.20 8.04
CA LYS A 165 -4.42 1.30 7.67
C LYS A 165 -4.63 -0.11 8.22
N VAL A 166 -4.96 -0.26 9.48
CA VAL A 166 -5.19 -1.57 10.12
C VAL A 166 -6.39 -2.25 9.48
N PHE A 167 -7.55 -1.59 9.49
CA PHE A 167 -8.78 -2.15 8.93
C PHE A 167 -8.61 -2.49 7.45
N GLY A 168 -8.07 -1.57 6.64
CA GLY A 168 -7.96 -1.75 5.20
C GLY A 168 -7.06 -2.92 4.81
N THR A 169 -5.89 -3.08 5.46
CA THR A 169 -5.00 -4.21 5.17
C THR A 169 -5.59 -5.55 5.57
N GLU A 170 -6.25 -5.65 6.72
CA GLU A 170 -6.91 -6.87 7.16
C GLU A 170 -8.12 -7.19 6.29
N HIS A 171 -8.92 -6.17 5.95
CA HIS A 171 -10.08 -6.34 5.08
C HIS A 171 -9.72 -6.75 3.66
N TYR A 172 -8.60 -6.26 3.10
CA TYR A 172 -8.12 -6.73 1.80
C TYR A 172 -7.84 -8.23 1.81
N LEU A 173 -7.10 -8.73 2.80
CA LEU A 173 -6.79 -10.14 2.92
C LEU A 173 -8.06 -10.98 3.06
N GLU A 174 -8.99 -10.57 3.92
CA GLU A 174 -10.25 -11.27 4.13
C GLU A 174 -11.13 -11.24 2.87
N SER A 175 -11.24 -10.09 2.20
CA SER A 175 -12.03 -9.97 0.98
C SER A 175 -11.50 -10.84 -0.14
N PHE A 176 -10.18 -10.83 -0.40
CA PHE A 176 -9.62 -11.70 -1.42
C PHE A 176 -9.85 -13.17 -1.10
N ARG A 177 -9.75 -13.58 0.16
CA ARG A 177 -10.08 -14.94 0.58
C ARG A 177 -11.54 -15.30 0.29
N LEU A 178 -12.48 -14.40 0.62
CA LEU A 178 -13.91 -14.59 0.33
C LEU A 178 -14.20 -14.66 -1.18
N LEU A 179 -13.55 -13.83 -1.98
CA LEU A 179 -13.69 -13.85 -3.44
C LEU A 179 -13.09 -15.13 -4.04
N MET A 180 -11.93 -15.58 -3.57
CA MET A 180 -11.33 -16.85 -4.00
C MET A 180 -12.23 -18.04 -3.65
N GLU A 181 -12.88 -18.06 -2.50
CA GLU A 181 -13.87 -19.08 -2.15
C GLU A 181 -15.03 -19.11 -3.16
N VAL A 182 -15.53 -17.94 -3.57
CA VAL A 182 -16.61 -17.83 -4.57
C VAL A 182 -16.17 -18.36 -5.93
N LEU A 183 -14.94 -18.05 -6.36
CA LEU A 183 -14.37 -18.50 -7.65
C LEU A 183 -14.02 -20.00 -7.64
N GLY A 184 -13.77 -20.59 -6.45
CA GLY A 184 -13.36 -21.98 -6.29
C GLY A 184 -12.03 -22.26 -6.98
N GLU A 185 -11.94 -23.38 -7.70
CA GLU A 185 -10.71 -23.82 -8.39
C GLU A 185 -10.19 -22.80 -9.42
N ARG A 186 -11.05 -21.96 -9.97
CA ARG A 186 -10.66 -20.90 -10.90
C ARG A 186 -9.76 -19.84 -10.29
N SER A 187 -9.81 -19.65 -8.98
CA SER A 187 -8.97 -18.71 -8.25
C SER A 187 -7.47 -19.04 -8.27
N TYR A 188 -7.12 -20.27 -8.67
CA TYR A 188 -5.74 -20.73 -8.79
C TYR A 188 -5.18 -20.66 -10.21
N LEU A 189 -6.01 -20.26 -11.18
CA LEU A 189 -5.59 -20.17 -12.58
C LEU A 189 -4.84 -18.86 -12.81
N THR A 190 -3.85 -18.91 -13.69
CA THR A 190 -3.18 -17.71 -14.22
C THR A 190 -3.96 -17.19 -15.45
N GLU A 191 -3.70 -15.95 -15.86
CA GLU A 191 -4.32 -15.35 -17.08
C GLU A 191 -4.19 -16.23 -18.33
N ASP A 192 -3.05 -16.94 -18.46
CA ASP A 192 -2.75 -17.79 -19.61
C ASP A 192 -3.26 -19.23 -19.46
N ALA A 193 -3.96 -19.54 -18.38
CA ALA A 193 -4.45 -20.90 -18.16
C ALA A 193 -5.56 -21.24 -19.18
N PRO A 194 -5.50 -22.43 -19.82
CA PRO A 194 -6.58 -22.88 -20.66
C PRO A 194 -7.87 -23.01 -19.84
N GLY A 195 -8.94 -22.32 -20.27
CA GLY A 195 -10.23 -22.27 -19.60
C GLY A 195 -11.07 -23.56 -19.75
#